data_69593e0c71f9dbb4d33d90e8859146b4
#
_entry.id   69593e0c71f9dbb4d33d90e8859146b4
#
_cell.length_a   1.000
_cell.length_b   1.000
_cell.length_c   1.000
_cell.angle_alpha   90.00
_cell.angle_beta   90.00
_cell.angle_gamma   90.00
#
_symmetry.space_group_name_H-M   'P 1'
#
loop_
_entity.id
_entity.type
_entity.pdbx_description
1 polymer ?
#
loop_
_entity_poly.entity_id
_entity_poly.type
_entity_poly.pdbx_seq_one_letter_code
_entity_poly.pdbx_strand_id
1 'polypeptide(L)'
;MSTKLVTSWKNPSYSGQRFTKILVLGVSKDPSIRADFEDALSAKVTRPGVEAVPGNTILLRPESTQLDMNYLKAQVRENKIDAVIMSRLIKDEKNITYIPGDNYFIAYPTHRTFYGYYGTVYTQVYSPDYLREDRKVRIETSLYAATAPDGELIWTGISDTFNPKSAHKTIDGLVKVVVRELEKDAVLK
;
A
#
# COMPACT_ATOMS: atom_id res chain seq x y z
N MET A 1 -5.61 2.65 20.96
CA MET A 1 -5.22 2.46 19.55
C MET A 1 -5.96 1.27 18.99
N SER A 2 -6.68 1.43 17.90
CA SER A 2 -7.28 0.31 17.15
C SER A 2 -7.15 0.58 15.66
N THR A 3 -6.79 -0.47 14.90
CA THR A 3 -6.78 -0.43 13.44
C THR A 3 -7.92 -1.29 12.91
N LYS A 4 -8.70 -0.76 12.00
CA LYS A 4 -9.85 -1.44 11.39
C LYS A 4 -9.84 -1.26 9.88
N LEU A 5 -10.23 -2.29 9.14
CA LEU A 5 -10.59 -2.15 7.74
C LEU A 5 -11.94 -1.43 7.66
N VAL A 6 -12.01 -0.40 6.85
CA VAL A 6 -13.23 0.39 6.63
C VAL A 6 -14.01 -0.14 5.45
N THR A 7 -13.30 -0.45 4.38
CA THR A 7 -13.85 -1.02 3.15
C THR A 7 -12.78 -1.79 2.39
N SER A 8 -13.20 -2.74 1.58
CA SER A 8 -12.33 -3.42 0.63
C SER A 8 -13.09 -3.74 -0.65
N TRP A 9 -12.34 -3.95 -1.70
CA TRP A 9 -12.82 -4.42 -2.98
C TRP A 9 -11.85 -5.47 -3.53
N LYS A 10 -12.42 -6.48 -4.14
CA LYS A 10 -11.69 -7.54 -4.84
C LYS A 10 -12.17 -7.61 -6.28
N ASN A 11 -11.25 -7.76 -7.21
CA ASN A 11 -11.58 -7.89 -8.62
C ASN A 11 -12.47 -9.12 -8.85
N PRO A 12 -13.70 -8.94 -9.37
CA PRO A 12 -14.61 -10.07 -9.63
C PRO A 12 -14.05 -11.07 -10.65
N SER A 13 -13.15 -10.60 -11.53
CA SER A 13 -12.50 -11.45 -12.55
C SER A 13 -11.28 -12.21 -12.03
N TYR A 14 -10.90 -11.99 -10.76
CA TYR A 14 -9.77 -12.69 -10.17
C TYR A 14 -10.07 -14.17 -9.96
N SER A 15 -9.38 -15.03 -10.69
CA SER A 15 -9.59 -16.48 -10.71
C SER A 15 -8.86 -17.24 -9.60
N GLY A 16 -8.17 -16.52 -8.70
CA GLY A 16 -7.44 -17.13 -7.59
C GLY A 16 -6.05 -17.64 -7.97
N GLN A 17 -5.40 -17.01 -8.95
CA GLN A 17 -4.00 -17.30 -9.29
C GLN A 17 -3.11 -17.14 -8.06
N ARG A 18 -2.07 -17.94 -7.98
CA ARG A 18 -1.08 -17.82 -6.89
C ARG A 18 0.00 -16.84 -7.30
N PHE A 19 0.33 -15.95 -6.38
CA PHE A 19 1.51 -15.11 -6.47
C PHE A 19 2.65 -15.80 -5.72
N THR A 20 3.82 -15.80 -6.32
CA THR A 20 5.02 -16.47 -5.77
C THR A 20 6.07 -15.47 -5.31
N LYS A 21 6.11 -14.29 -5.95
CA LYS A 21 7.06 -13.24 -5.59
C LYS A 21 6.40 -11.87 -5.58
N ILE A 22 6.21 -11.33 -4.39
CA ILE A 22 5.42 -10.12 -4.15
C ILE A 22 6.36 -8.98 -3.74
N LEU A 23 6.34 -7.88 -4.49
CA LEU A 23 7.01 -6.64 -4.12
C LEU A 23 6.13 -5.85 -3.15
N VAL A 24 6.69 -5.41 -2.04
CA VAL A 24 6.00 -4.55 -1.06
C VAL A 24 6.52 -3.13 -1.15
N LEU A 25 5.61 -2.19 -1.41
CA LEU A 25 5.91 -0.77 -1.57
C LEU A 25 5.16 0.09 -0.55
N GLY A 26 5.91 0.90 0.18
CA GLY A 26 5.37 2.01 0.97
C GLY A 26 5.53 3.33 0.21
N VAL A 27 4.51 4.18 0.21
CA VAL A 27 4.60 5.54 -0.32
C VAL A 27 4.56 6.51 0.86
N SER A 28 5.73 6.95 1.30
CA SER A 28 5.94 7.88 2.41
C SER A 28 7.10 8.82 2.10
N LYS A 29 6.99 10.07 2.59
CA LYS A 29 8.09 11.04 2.55
C LYS A 29 9.22 10.66 3.50
N ASP A 30 8.90 9.95 4.59
CA ASP A 30 9.87 9.51 5.58
C ASP A 30 10.44 8.15 5.16
N PRO A 31 11.75 8.07 4.82
CA PRO A 31 12.39 6.84 4.39
C PRO A 31 12.39 5.75 5.47
N SER A 32 12.46 6.13 6.74
CA SER A 32 12.46 5.18 7.86
C SER A 32 11.08 4.52 8.02
N ILE A 33 10.02 5.33 8.01
CA ILE A 33 8.63 4.82 8.08
C ILE A 33 8.34 3.91 6.87
N ARG A 34 8.85 4.28 5.69
CA ARG A 34 8.71 3.46 4.49
C ARG A 34 9.39 2.11 4.65
N ALA A 35 10.66 2.09 5.08
CA ALA A 35 11.41 0.87 5.28
C ALA A 35 10.76 -0.02 6.35
N ASP A 36 10.41 0.54 7.50
CA ASP A 36 9.71 -0.18 8.58
C ASP A 36 8.43 -0.86 8.08
N PHE A 37 7.65 -0.17 7.26
CA PHE A 37 6.42 -0.72 6.69
C PHE A 37 6.72 -1.85 5.69
N GLU A 38 7.63 -1.62 4.76
CA GLU A 38 7.99 -2.59 3.71
C GLU A 38 8.55 -3.87 4.34
N ASP A 39 9.41 -3.76 5.33
CA ASP A 39 9.99 -4.88 6.07
C ASP A 39 8.92 -5.64 6.87
N ALA A 40 8.10 -4.93 7.64
CA ALA A 40 7.08 -5.53 8.48
C ALA A 40 6.02 -6.29 7.66
N LEU A 41 5.56 -5.69 6.55
CA LEU A 41 4.58 -6.34 5.68
C LEU A 41 5.20 -7.52 4.92
N SER A 42 6.41 -7.37 4.39
CA SER A 42 7.12 -8.45 3.70
C SER A 42 7.32 -9.66 4.61
N ALA A 43 7.78 -9.44 5.85
CA ALA A 43 7.95 -10.51 6.82
C ALA A 43 6.63 -11.24 7.13
N LYS A 44 5.49 -10.53 7.12
CA LYS A 44 4.18 -11.10 7.43
C LYS A 44 3.52 -11.80 6.25
N VAL A 45 3.84 -11.38 5.02
CA VAL A 45 3.33 -11.97 3.77
C VAL A 45 4.15 -13.21 3.38
N THR A 46 5.46 -13.23 3.65
CA THR A 46 6.34 -14.37 3.34
C THR A 46 5.85 -15.64 4.05
N ARG A 47 5.71 -16.70 3.27
CA ARG A 47 5.25 -18.03 3.70
C ARG A 47 5.72 -19.10 2.72
N PRO A 48 5.56 -20.41 2.99
CA PRO A 48 5.94 -21.46 2.04
C PRO A 48 5.30 -21.23 0.66
N GLY A 49 6.15 -21.08 -0.36
CA GLY A 49 5.74 -20.81 -1.75
C GLY A 49 5.44 -19.36 -2.09
N VAL A 50 5.60 -18.42 -1.14
CA VAL A 50 5.43 -16.98 -1.38
C VAL A 50 6.62 -16.22 -0.77
N GLU A 51 7.42 -15.60 -1.60
CA GLU A 51 8.49 -14.67 -1.22
C GLU A 51 7.96 -13.23 -1.31
N ALA A 52 7.99 -12.48 -0.22
CA ALA A 52 7.71 -11.06 -0.25
C ALA A 52 9.02 -10.27 -0.13
N VAL A 53 9.23 -9.33 -1.05
CA VAL A 53 10.45 -8.53 -1.17
C VAL A 53 10.13 -7.08 -0.79
N PRO A 54 10.78 -6.54 0.25
CA PRO A 54 10.60 -5.12 0.58
C PRO A 54 11.22 -4.23 -0.50
N GLY A 55 10.51 -3.17 -0.88
CA GLY A 55 10.95 -2.25 -1.92
C GLY A 55 12.26 -1.53 -1.60
N ASN A 56 12.55 -1.31 -0.32
CA ASN A 56 13.79 -0.70 0.15
C ASN A 56 15.05 -1.53 -0.18
N THR A 57 14.91 -2.82 -0.48
CA THR A 57 16.04 -3.69 -0.83
C THR A 57 16.37 -3.72 -2.32
N ILE A 58 15.40 -3.44 -3.18
CA ILE A 58 15.59 -3.55 -4.64
C ILE A 58 15.39 -2.23 -5.38
N LEU A 59 14.75 -1.23 -4.76
CA LEU A 59 14.52 0.06 -5.39
C LEU A 59 15.45 1.12 -4.80
N LEU A 60 16.38 1.62 -5.62
CA LEU A 60 17.08 2.85 -5.31
C LEU A 60 16.10 4.01 -5.50
N ARG A 61 15.68 4.62 -4.39
CA ARG A 61 14.78 5.77 -4.39
C ARG A 61 15.56 6.98 -3.89
N PRO A 62 16.15 7.79 -4.81
CA PRO A 62 16.70 9.06 -4.40
C PRO A 62 15.58 9.93 -3.78
N GLU A 63 15.92 10.81 -2.87
CA GLU A 63 14.98 11.76 -2.23
C GLU A 63 14.38 12.79 -3.24
N SER A 64 14.54 12.53 -4.53
CA SER A 64 14.03 13.37 -5.59
C SER A 64 12.54 13.12 -5.81
N THR A 65 11.83 14.17 -6.14
CA THR A 65 10.40 14.14 -6.49
C THR A 65 10.13 13.48 -7.85
N GLN A 66 11.18 13.09 -8.59
CA GLN A 66 11.04 12.47 -9.92
C GLN A 66 11.00 10.94 -9.79
N LEU A 67 9.85 10.37 -10.18
CA LEU A 67 9.65 8.95 -10.29
C LEU A 67 10.08 8.45 -11.68
N ASP A 68 11.04 7.53 -11.73
CA ASP A 68 11.40 6.84 -12.97
C ASP A 68 10.57 5.55 -13.11
N MET A 69 9.51 5.62 -13.91
CA MET A 69 8.62 4.48 -14.17
C MET A 69 9.31 3.38 -14.97
N ASN A 70 10.25 3.71 -15.84
CA ASN A 70 11.00 2.72 -16.61
C ASN A 70 11.93 1.92 -15.68
N TYR A 71 12.56 2.60 -14.73
CA TYR A 71 13.35 1.94 -13.70
C TYR A 71 12.49 0.98 -12.85
N LEU A 72 11.33 1.44 -12.38
CA LEU A 72 10.42 0.57 -11.62
C LEU A 72 9.98 -0.66 -12.44
N LYS A 73 9.58 -0.47 -13.68
CA LYS A 73 9.20 -1.58 -14.59
C LYS A 73 10.36 -2.56 -14.81
N ALA A 74 11.58 -2.05 -14.96
CA ALA A 74 12.77 -2.87 -15.09
C ALA A 74 13.01 -3.71 -13.83
N GLN A 75 12.95 -3.11 -12.65
CA GLN A 75 13.14 -3.82 -11.38
C GLN A 75 12.08 -4.90 -11.14
N VAL A 76 10.82 -4.63 -11.44
CA VAL A 76 9.74 -5.63 -11.36
C VAL A 76 10.05 -6.83 -12.26
N ARG A 77 10.47 -6.59 -13.50
CA ARG A 77 10.79 -7.65 -14.46
C ARG A 77 12.05 -8.42 -14.09
N GLU A 78 13.15 -7.73 -13.78
CA GLU A 78 14.45 -8.34 -13.46
C GLU A 78 14.40 -9.21 -12.20
N ASN A 79 13.64 -8.77 -11.21
CA ASN A 79 13.43 -9.52 -9.98
C ASN A 79 12.31 -10.58 -10.09
N LYS A 80 11.67 -10.74 -11.27
CA LYS A 80 10.59 -11.70 -11.51
C LYS A 80 9.41 -11.53 -10.54
N ILE A 81 9.07 -10.29 -10.25
CA ILE A 81 7.92 -9.95 -9.40
C ILE A 81 6.62 -10.26 -10.16
N ASP A 82 5.75 -11.03 -9.56
CA ASP A 82 4.43 -11.39 -10.15
C ASP A 82 3.27 -10.63 -9.51
N ALA A 83 3.48 -10.02 -8.34
CA ALA A 83 2.51 -9.13 -7.73
C ALA A 83 3.19 -7.97 -6.98
N VAL A 84 2.43 -6.90 -6.76
CA VAL A 84 2.87 -5.73 -5.98
C VAL A 84 1.81 -5.39 -4.96
N ILE A 85 2.20 -5.32 -3.69
CA ILE A 85 1.39 -4.69 -2.64
C ILE A 85 1.90 -3.29 -2.42
N MET A 86 1.01 -2.30 -2.52
CA MET A 86 1.36 -0.91 -2.32
C MET A 86 0.46 -0.28 -1.26
N SER A 87 1.06 0.43 -0.30
CA SER A 87 0.31 1.23 0.68
C SER A 87 0.68 2.69 0.63
N ARG A 88 -0.33 3.54 0.77
CA ARG A 88 -0.16 4.99 0.91
C ARG A 88 -0.98 5.56 2.06
N LEU A 89 -0.47 6.60 2.65
CA LEU A 89 -1.23 7.44 3.55
C LEU A 89 -2.24 8.27 2.74
N ILE A 90 -3.54 8.15 3.04
CA ILE A 90 -4.59 9.00 2.48
C ILE A 90 -4.78 10.23 3.34
N LYS A 91 -4.86 10.04 4.66
CA LYS A 91 -5.19 11.10 5.60
C LYS A 91 -4.58 10.85 6.97
N ASP A 92 -4.01 11.87 7.56
CA ASP A 92 -3.57 11.90 8.95
C ASP A 92 -4.28 13.08 9.61
N GLU A 93 -5.38 12.78 10.26
CA GLU A 93 -6.18 13.76 10.97
C GLU A 93 -5.78 13.78 12.42
N LYS A 94 -5.25 14.89 12.86
CA LYS A 94 -5.17 15.24 14.27
C LYS A 94 -6.31 16.19 14.58
N ASN A 95 -7.14 15.88 15.56
CA ASN A 95 -8.38 16.53 15.89
C ASN A 95 -8.24 18.01 16.25
N ILE A 96 -9.19 18.80 16.07
CA ILE A 96 -10.55 19.01 16.60
C ILE A 96 -11.36 19.74 15.55
N THR A 97 -12.58 19.23 15.30
CA THR A 97 -13.68 19.93 14.67
C THR A 97 -13.58 20.23 13.18
N TYR A 98 -14.39 19.46 12.45
CA TYR A 98 -15.15 19.79 11.27
C TYR A 98 -14.43 20.49 10.11
N ILE A 99 -14.35 19.79 9.01
CA ILE A 99 -14.69 20.32 7.68
C ILE A 99 -15.08 19.19 6.74
N PRO A 100 -16.12 19.35 5.93
CA PRO A 100 -16.39 18.47 4.81
C PRO A 100 -15.50 18.88 3.65
N GLY A 101 -14.73 17.97 3.16
CA GLY A 101 -13.97 18.06 1.92
C GLY A 101 -14.05 16.71 1.29
N ASP A 102 -14.95 16.59 0.38
CA ASP A 102 -15.20 15.37 -0.38
C ASP A 102 -13.97 14.96 -1.16
N ASN A 103 -13.26 13.96 -0.65
CA ASN A 103 -12.52 13.02 -1.46
C ASN A 103 -12.53 11.69 -0.73
N TYR A 104 -13.70 11.08 -0.71
CA TYR A 104 -13.85 9.68 -0.39
C TYR A 104 -13.13 8.89 -1.46
N PHE A 105 -11.90 8.49 -1.19
CA PHE A 105 -11.33 7.38 -1.93
C PHE A 105 -12.04 6.11 -1.49
N ILE A 106 -13.16 5.86 -2.11
CA ILE A 106 -13.79 4.56 -2.08
C ILE A 106 -12.81 3.63 -2.79
N ALA A 107 -12.58 2.43 -2.24
CA ALA A 107 -11.85 1.39 -2.91
C ALA A 107 -12.64 0.91 -4.14
N TYR A 108 -12.60 1.71 -5.21
CA TYR A 108 -13.24 1.40 -6.47
C TYR A 108 -12.21 1.21 -7.57
N PRO A 109 -12.56 0.51 -8.65
CA PRO A 109 -11.67 0.15 -9.74
C PRO A 109 -11.24 1.33 -10.63
N THR A 110 -11.26 2.56 -10.12
CA THR A 110 -10.72 3.74 -10.82
C THR A 110 -9.21 3.66 -11.03
N HIS A 111 -8.52 2.82 -10.26
CA HIS A 111 -7.07 2.64 -10.29
C HIS A 111 -6.71 1.27 -10.86
N ARG A 112 -7.16 0.98 -12.07
CA ARG A 112 -7.05 -0.35 -12.69
C ARG A 112 -5.62 -0.77 -13.04
N THR A 113 -4.68 0.18 -13.15
CA THR A 113 -3.29 -0.11 -13.50
C THR A 113 -2.35 0.27 -12.36
N PHE A 114 -1.39 -0.59 -12.04
CA PHE A 114 -0.41 -0.34 -10.98
C PHE A 114 0.44 0.90 -11.26
N TYR A 115 1.05 0.97 -12.44
CA TYR A 115 1.99 2.06 -12.73
C TYR A 115 1.32 3.44 -12.79
N GLY A 116 0.12 3.52 -13.35
CA GLY A 116 -0.66 4.76 -13.37
C GLY A 116 -1.03 5.21 -11.94
N TYR A 117 -1.49 4.29 -11.12
CA TYR A 117 -1.86 4.56 -9.74
C TYR A 117 -0.66 4.93 -8.87
N TYR A 118 0.43 4.17 -8.96
CA TYR A 118 1.66 4.47 -8.21
C TYR A 118 2.21 5.85 -8.54
N GLY A 119 2.26 6.23 -9.82
CA GLY A 119 2.69 7.57 -10.24
C GLY A 119 1.83 8.68 -9.65
N THR A 120 0.51 8.53 -9.71
CA THR A 120 -0.45 9.50 -9.13
C THR A 120 -0.27 9.63 -7.62
N VAL A 121 -0.20 8.50 -6.92
CA VAL A 121 -0.05 8.46 -5.46
C VAL A 121 1.30 9.02 -5.02
N TYR A 122 2.37 8.68 -5.73
CA TYR A 122 3.70 9.21 -5.46
C TYR A 122 3.72 10.73 -5.56
N THR A 123 3.17 11.28 -6.64
CA THR A 123 3.06 12.73 -6.84
C THR A 123 2.24 13.40 -5.74
N GLN A 124 1.11 12.82 -5.32
CA GLN A 124 0.27 13.34 -4.24
C GLN A 124 0.97 13.34 -2.88
N VAL A 125 1.72 12.29 -2.56
CA VAL A 125 2.44 12.19 -1.27
C VAL A 125 3.56 13.21 -1.16
N TYR A 126 4.21 13.55 -2.28
CA TYR A 126 5.27 14.56 -2.32
C TYR A 126 4.78 16.00 -2.54
N SER A 127 3.47 16.23 -2.59
CA SER A 127 2.85 17.57 -2.55
C SER A 127 2.52 18.00 -1.12
N PRO A 128 2.58 19.31 -0.73
CA PRO A 128 2.64 19.70 0.70
C PRO A 128 1.30 19.71 1.47
N ASP A 129 1.36 19.54 2.67
CA ASP A 129 0.90 19.29 4.05
C ASP A 129 -0.40 19.81 4.66
N TYR A 130 -0.89 19.07 5.79
CA TYR A 130 -1.61 19.63 6.96
C TYR A 130 -1.68 18.66 8.18
N LEU A 131 -1.88 19.16 9.46
CA LEU A 131 -1.82 18.44 10.74
C LEU A 131 -2.95 18.80 11.74
N ARG A 132 -3.42 17.86 12.64
CA ARG A 132 -4.25 18.15 13.86
C ARG A 132 -4.41 17.00 14.88
N GLU A 133 -5.05 17.30 16.09
CA GLU A 133 -4.94 16.52 17.33
C GLU A 133 -6.05 15.56 17.61
N ASP A 134 -6.78 14.85 17.62
CA ASP A 134 -7.19 13.42 17.72
C ASP A 134 -6.76 12.72 16.46
N ARG A 135 -5.87 11.79 16.54
CA ARG A 135 -5.18 11.30 15.38
C ARG A 135 -5.93 10.12 14.76
N LYS A 136 -6.41 10.31 13.55
CA LYS A 136 -6.96 9.26 12.72
C LYS A 136 -6.09 9.12 11.49
N VAL A 137 -5.42 8.00 11.38
CA VAL A 137 -4.55 7.69 10.25
C VAL A 137 -5.31 6.78 9.31
N ARG A 138 -5.56 7.25 8.09
CA ARG A 138 -6.20 6.48 7.03
C ARG A 138 -5.20 6.06 5.99
N ILE A 139 -5.14 4.77 5.71
CA ILE A 139 -4.19 4.16 4.79
C ILE A 139 -4.95 3.31 3.78
N GLU A 140 -4.62 3.48 2.51
CA GLU A 140 -5.05 2.61 1.43
C GLU A 140 -3.94 1.59 1.13
N THR A 141 -4.34 0.35 0.96
CA THR A 141 -3.45 -0.72 0.53
C THR A 141 -4.08 -1.42 -0.67
N SER A 142 -3.29 -1.59 -1.73
CA SER A 142 -3.74 -2.23 -2.96
C SER A 142 -2.77 -3.33 -3.37
N LEU A 143 -3.30 -4.42 -3.92
CA LEU A 143 -2.52 -5.51 -4.52
C LEU A 143 -2.80 -5.55 -6.01
N TYR A 144 -1.73 -5.58 -6.79
CA TYR A 144 -1.76 -5.66 -8.24
C TYR A 144 -1.06 -6.92 -8.72
N ALA A 145 -1.62 -7.58 -9.74
CA ALA A 145 -0.87 -8.55 -10.52
C ALA A 145 0.09 -7.80 -11.45
N ALA A 146 1.38 -8.13 -11.38
CA ALA A 146 2.42 -7.49 -12.19
C ALA A 146 2.63 -8.13 -13.56
N THR A 147 1.92 -9.22 -13.85
CA THR A 147 2.00 -9.96 -15.12
C THR A 147 1.36 -9.23 -16.31
N ALA A 148 0.42 -8.33 -16.07
CA ALA A 148 -0.12 -7.44 -17.09
C ALA A 148 0.86 -6.28 -17.39
N PRO A 149 0.90 -5.73 -18.62
CA PRO A 149 1.86 -4.70 -19.02
C PRO A 149 1.88 -3.46 -18.11
N ASP A 150 0.72 -3.08 -17.57
CA ASP A 150 0.57 -1.91 -16.68
C ASP A 150 0.16 -2.31 -15.25
N GLY A 151 0.15 -3.61 -14.94
CA GLY A 151 -0.33 -4.17 -13.68
C GLY A 151 -1.85 -4.10 -13.55
N GLU A 152 -2.46 -5.15 -13.04
CA GLU A 152 -3.91 -5.25 -12.88
C GLU A 152 -4.29 -5.22 -11.39
N LEU A 153 -5.22 -4.36 -11.02
CA LEU A 153 -5.73 -4.30 -9.64
C LEU A 153 -6.52 -5.57 -9.30
N ILE A 154 -6.05 -6.27 -8.28
CA ILE A 154 -6.67 -7.51 -7.77
C ILE A 154 -7.48 -7.23 -6.51
N TRP A 155 -6.93 -6.44 -5.60
CA TRP A 155 -7.57 -6.12 -4.34
C TRP A 155 -7.15 -4.72 -3.87
N THR A 156 -8.06 -4.03 -3.21
CA THR A 156 -7.74 -2.80 -2.51
C THR A 156 -8.57 -2.68 -1.24
N GLY A 157 -8.00 -2.06 -0.21
CA GLY A 157 -8.66 -1.85 1.07
C GLY A 157 -8.24 -0.55 1.72
N ILE A 158 -9.18 0.06 2.44
CA ILE A 158 -8.96 1.27 3.25
C ILE A 158 -9.04 0.89 4.72
N SER A 159 -8.02 1.24 5.47
CA SER A 159 -7.95 1.04 6.91
C SER A 159 -7.85 2.37 7.65
N ASP A 160 -8.48 2.42 8.83
CA ASP A 160 -8.37 3.51 9.78
C ASP A 160 -7.68 3.03 11.05
N THR A 161 -6.66 3.78 11.49
CA THR A 161 -6.04 3.63 12.80
C THR A 161 -6.40 4.83 13.67
N PHE A 162 -7.04 4.56 14.79
CA PHE A 162 -7.46 5.60 15.74
C PHE A 162 -6.44 5.75 16.87
N ASN A 163 -6.06 6.99 17.14
CA ASN A 163 -5.13 7.40 18.19
C ASN A 163 -3.86 6.52 18.23
N PRO A 164 -3.09 6.50 17.12
CA PRO A 164 -1.83 5.75 17.07
C PRO A 164 -0.83 6.34 18.08
N LYS A 165 -0.19 5.45 18.85
CA LYS A 165 0.84 5.86 19.81
C LYS A 165 2.18 6.19 19.15
N SER A 166 2.44 5.60 17.97
CA SER A 166 3.63 5.82 17.16
C SER A 166 3.39 5.33 15.72
N ALA A 167 4.26 5.72 14.79
CA ALA A 167 4.25 5.20 13.42
C ALA A 167 4.41 3.67 13.41
N HIS A 168 5.36 3.13 14.16
CA HIS A 168 5.59 1.70 14.28
C HIS A 168 4.34 0.93 14.74
N LYS A 169 3.63 1.43 15.77
CA LYS A 169 2.37 0.82 16.22
C LYS A 169 1.27 0.90 15.15
N THR A 170 1.25 1.95 14.36
CA THR A 170 0.34 2.08 13.22
C THR A 170 0.64 1.01 12.16
N ILE A 171 1.91 0.83 11.83
CA ILE A 171 2.39 -0.20 10.90
C ILE A 171 2.01 -1.60 11.39
N ASP A 172 2.29 -1.93 12.64
CA ASP A 172 1.90 -3.23 13.25
C ASP A 172 0.40 -3.51 13.11
N GLY A 173 -0.42 -2.51 13.39
CA GLY A 173 -1.87 -2.60 13.28
C GLY A 173 -2.34 -2.79 11.85
N LEU A 174 -1.78 -2.01 10.93
CA LEU A 174 -2.07 -2.06 9.50
C LEU A 174 -1.72 -3.43 8.91
N VAL A 175 -0.48 -3.88 9.13
CA VAL A 175 0.02 -5.16 8.60
C VAL A 175 -0.87 -6.32 9.03
N LYS A 176 -1.27 -6.37 10.31
CA LYS A 176 -2.17 -7.41 10.82
C LYS A 176 -3.54 -7.40 10.14
N VAL A 177 -4.12 -6.24 9.96
CA VAL A 177 -5.44 -6.10 9.34
C VAL A 177 -5.37 -6.44 7.85
N VAL A 178 -4.41 -5.91 7.12
CA VAL A 178 -4.25 -6.13 5.68
C VAL A 178 -4.03 -7.62 5.37
N VAL A 179 -3.07 -8.26 6.03
CA VAL A 179 -2.78 -9.68 5.77
C VAL A 179 -4.00 -10.55 6.07
N ARG A 180 -4.66 -10.33 7.21
CA ARG A 180 -5.89 -11.06 7.55
C ARG A 180 -6.97 -10.93 6.49
N GLU A 181 -7.20 -9.74 5.96
CA GLU A 181 -8.25 -9.53 4.95
C GLU A 181 -7.84 -10.10 3.57
N LEU A 182 -6.56 -10.02 3.19
CA LEU A 182 -6.07 -10.67 1.97
C LEU A 182 -6.20 -12.19 2.02
N GLU A 183 -5.97 -12.80 3.19
CA GLU A 183 -6.19 -14.23 3.42
C GLU A 183 -7.69 -14.60 3.38
N LYS A 184 -8.53 -13.83 4.05
CA LYS A 184 -9.98 -14.01 4.09
C LYS A 184 -10.60 -13.92 2.68
N ASP A 185 -10.12 -13.00 1.87
CA ASP A 185 -10.55 -12.80 0.49
C ASP A 185 -9.88 -13.81 -0.47
N ALA A 186 -9.10 -14.75 0.04
CA ALA A 186 -8.37 -15.77 -0.71
C ALA A 186 -7.44 -15.20 -1.80
N VAL A 187 -6.87 -14.02 -1.56
CA VAL A 187 -5.89 -13.36 -2.42
C VAL A 187 -4.46 -13.80 -2.04
N LEU A 188 -4.21 -13.97 -0.74
CA LEU A 188 -3.02 -14.65 -0.24
C LEU A 188 -3.42 -16.07 0.23
N LYS A 189 -2.70 -17.07 -0.28
CA LYS A 189 -2.95 -18.50 0.01
C LYS A 189 -1.71 -19.15 0.59
#